data_0c76c8e162ed63dc6e8b9c1fd3dce47c
#
_entry.id   0c76c8e162ed63dc6e8b9c1fd3dce47c
#
_cell.length_a   1.000
_cell.length_b   1.000
_cell.length_c   1.000
_cell.angle_alpha   90.00
_cell.angle_beta   90.00
_cell.angle_gamma   90.00
#
_symmetry.space_group_name_H-M   'P 1'
#
loop_
_entity.id
_entity.type
_entity.pdbx_description
1 polymer ?
#
loop_
_entity_poly.entity_id
_entity_poly.type
_entity_poly.pdbx_seq_one_letter_code
_entity_poly.pdbx_strand_id
1 'polypeptide(L)'
;MGEERRKLKRKYLMFYTRVFNRRTGELLGNLADLTVEGLMLIGEQPLPVGTLYDLRMDLPVGFDFPKRHLDMLGQSKWCAPDIDPRFFNTGFHLEHVESEDIAVIERLVEDYGLRE
;
A
#
# COMPACT_ATOMS: atom_id res chain seq x y z
N MET A 1 -23.61 13.13 -4.69
CA MET A 1 -22.65 14.04 -4.20
C MET A 1 -21.92 13.51 -3.01
N GLY A 2 -22.59 13.03 -1.99
CA GLY A 2 -21.92 12.50 -0.82
C GLY A 2 -21.03 11.32 -1.15
N GLU A 3 -21.48 10.50 -2.06
CA GLU A 3 -20.73 9.31 -2.42
C GLU A 3 -19.44 9.67 -3.16
N GLU A 4 -19.52 10.61 -4.05
CA GLU A 4 -18.38 11.07 -4.80
C GLU A 4 -17.33 11.70 -3.89
N ARG A 5 -17.77 12.53 -2.97
CA ARG A 5 -16.91 13.18 -2.00
C ARG A 5 -16.23 12.14 -1.12
N ARG A 6 -16.96 11.10 -0.76
CA ARG A 6 -16.44 10.01 0.04
C ARG A 6 -15.32 9.25 -0.67
N LYS A 7 -15.48 9.00 -1.96
CA LYS A 7 -14.45 8.34 -2.73
C LYS A 7 -13.16 9.13 -2.78
N LEU A 8 -13.26 10.43 -2.98
CA LEU A 8 -12.09 11.28 -3.01
C LEU A 8 -11.37 11.26 -1.67
N LYS A 9 -12.13 11.31 -0.60
CA LYS A 9 -11.55 11.28 0.74
C LYS A 9 -10.84 9.97 1.00
N ARG A 10 -11.42 8.86 0.56
CA ARG A 10 -10.81 7.55 0.73
C ARG A 10 -9.49 7.45 0.01
N LYS A 11 -9.45 7.89 -1.25
CA LYS A 11 -8.22 7.87 -2.03
C LYS A 11 -7.14 8.71 -1.38
N TYR A 12 -7.52 9.87 -0.90
CA TYR A 12 -6.59 10.77 -0.25
C TYR A 12 -5.96 10.12 0.98
N LEU A 13 -6.78 9.50 1.82
CA LEU A 13 -6.27 8.84 3.01
C LEU A 13 -5.34 7.69 2.68
N MET A 14 -5.68 6.89 1.69
CA MET A 14 -4.84 5.78 1.29
C MET A 14 -3.50 6.25 0.76
N PHE A 15 -3.50 7.37 0.06
CA PHE A 15 -2.29 7.95 -0.49
C PHE A 15 -1.28 8.34 0.57
N TYR A 16 -1.73 8.57 1.80
CA TYR A 16 -0.85 8.91 2.91
C TYR A 16 -0.40 7.70 3.71
N THR A 17 -0.85 6.52 3.32
CA THR A 17 -0.44 5.30 4.02
C THR A 17 0.99 4.96 3.62
N ARG A 18 1.88 4.91 4.61
CA ARG A 18 3.29 4.69 4.37
C ARG A 18 3.61 3.21 4.46
N VAL A 19 4.51 2.76 3.60
CA VAL A 19 4.97 1.39 3.58
C VAL A 19 6.48 1.38 3.71
N PHE A 20 6.96 0.60 4.67
CA PHE A 20 8.37 0.55 5.03
C PHE A 20 8.95 -0.83 4.75
N ASN A 21 10.27 -0.87 4.58
CA ASN A 21 11.01 -2.11 4.65
C ASN A 21 11.14 -2.43 6.14
N ARG A 22 10.49 -3.50 6.60
CA ARG A 22 10.42 -3.82 8.01
C ARG A 22 11.80 -4.15 8.59
N ARG A 23 12.70 -4.67 7.76
CA ARG A 23 14.03 -5.05 8.22
C ARG A 23 14.92 -3.86 8.47
N THR A 24 14.80 -2.83 7.67
CA THR A 24 15.71 -1.68 7.75
C THR A 24 15.05 -0.43 8.31
N GLY A 25 13.72 -0.38 8.31
CA GLY A 25 12.99 0.81 8.69
C GLY A 25 12.91 1.86 7.59
N GLU A 26 13.46 1.55 6.43
CA GLU A 26 13.49 2.50 5.31
C GLU A 26 12.08 2.67 4.72
N LEU A 27 11.69 3.91 4.48
CA LEU A 27 10.42 4.21 3.83
C LEU A 27 10.55 3.86 2.35
N LEU A 28 9.71 2.95 1.87
CA LEU A 28 9.72 2.54 0.47
C LEU A 28 8.80 3.41 -0.38
N GLY A 29 7.74 3.91 0.20
CA GLY A 29 6.82 4.77 -0.53
C GLY A 29 5.47 4.83 0.16
N ASN A 30 4.55 5.52 -0.51
CA ASN A 30 3.17 5.61 -0.06
C ASN A 30 2.31 4.67 -0.90
N LEU A 31 1.27 4.17 -0.27
CA LEU A 31 0.37 3.22 -0.93
C LEU A 31 -0.45 3.92 -1.99
N ALA A 32 -0.41 3.41 -3.21
CA ALA A 32 -1.19 3.96 -4.32
C ALA A 32 -2.31 3.02 -4.74
N ASP A 33 -2.15 1.73 -4.49
CA ASP A 33 -3.19 0.75 -4.81
C ASP A 33 -2.98 -0.47 -3.94
N LEU A 34 -4.06 -1.20 -3.65
CA LEU A 34 -4.00 -2.35 -2.76
C LEU A 34 -5.09 -3.34 -3.10
N THR A 35 -4.70 -4.61 -3.22
CA THR A 35 -5.61 -5.74 -3.26
C THR A 35 -5.01 -6.83 -2.39
N VAL A 36 -5.73 -7.94 -2.21
CA VAL A 36 -5.19 -9.06 -1.44
C VAL A 36 -4.04 -9.76 -2.17
N GLU A 37 -3.87 -9.49 -3.45
CA GLU A 37 -2.84 -10.14 -4.25
C GLU A 37 -1.63 -9.26 -4.49
N GLY A 38 -1.75 -7.95 -4.31
CA GLY A 38 -0.64 -7.07 -4.58
C GLY A 38 -0.91 -5.64 -4.18
N LEU A 39 0.13 -4.85 -4.29
CA LEU A 39 0.00 -3.42 -4.00
C LEU A 39 0.94 -2.63 -4.90
N MET A 40 0.67 -1.35 -5.01
CA MET A 40 1.52 -0.43 -5.74
C MET A 40 1.92 0.70 -4.81
N LEU A 41 3.20 1.04 -4.84
CA LEU A 41 3.74 2.14 -4.06
C LEU A 41 4.19 3.25 -4.99
N ILE A 42 4.08 4.49 -4.49
CA ILE A 42 4.69 5.63 -5.15
C ILE A 42 5.72 6.20 -4.18
N GLY A 43 6.97 6.32 -4.63
CA GLY A 43 8.07 6.78 -3.77
C GLY A 43 9.08 7.58 -4.54
N GLU A 44 10.04 8.13 -3.81
CA GLU A 44 11.04 9.03 -4.39
C GLU A 44 12.21 8.29 -5.01
N GLN A 45 12.34 7.00 -4.74
CA GLN A 45 13.44 6.19 -5.25
C GLN A 45 12.91 5.04 -6.06
N PRO A 46 13.59 4.67 -7.14
CA PRO A 46 13.25 3.43 -7.82
C PRO A 46 13.66 2.25 -6.96
N LEU A 47 12.88 1.19 -7.01
CA LEU A 47 13.17 -0.02 -6.23
C LEU A 47 13.58 -1.13 -7.19
N PRO A 48 14.57 -1.95 -6.81
CA PRO A 48 15.00 -3.05 -7.68
C PRO A 48 13.87 -4.07 -7.85
N VAL A 49 13.70 -4.49 -9.09
CA VAL A 49 12.66 -5.45 -9.47
C VAL A 49 13.13 -6.87 -9.16
N GLY A 50 12.17 -7.75 -8.83
CA GLY A 50 12.48 -9.14 -8.53
C GLY A 50 13.00 -9.35 -7.12
N THR A 51 12.78 -8.40 -6.25
CA THR A 51 13.32 -8.44 -4.89
C THR A 51 12.21 -8.72 -3.90
N LEU A 52 12.50 -9.59 -2.93
CA LEU A 52 11.57 -9.87 -1.83
C LEU A 52 11.79 -8.87 -0.72
N TYR A 53 10.70 -8.32 -0.25
CA TYR A 53 10.71 -7.35 0.84
C TYR A 53 9.80 -7.79 1.96
N ASP A 54 10.26 -7.59 3.20
CA ASP A 54 9.37 -7.65 4.34
C ASP A 54 8.73 -6.27 4.46
N LEU A 55 7.48 -6.17 4.07
CA LEU A 55 6.78 -4.89 4.02
C LEU A 55 6.01 -4.63 5.29
N ARG A 56 6.07 -3.41 5.78
CA ARG A 56 5.23 -2.98 6.90
C ARG A 56 4.44 -1.77 6.47
N MET A 57 3.13 -1.91 6.50
CA MET A 57 2.20 -0.86 6.11
C MET A 57 1.56 -0.27 7.36
N ASP A 58 1.62 1.05 7.52
CA ASP A 58 0.90 1.73 8.59
C ASP A 58 -0.59 1.67 8.31
N LEU A 59 -1.38 1.45 9.36
CA LEU A 59 -2.83 1.49 9.21
C LEU A 59 -3.33 2.87 9.61
N PRO A 60 -4.45 3.31 8.99
CA PRO A 60 -4.97 4.65 9.31
C PRO A 60 -5.31 4.79 10.78
N VAL A 61 -4.99 5.95 11.33
CA VAL A 61 -5.29 6.27 12.72
C VAL A 61 -6.77 6.65 12.82
N GLY A 62 -7.39 6.29 13.93
CA GLY A 62 -8.78 6.65 14.16
C GLY A 62 -9.79 5.64 13.67
N PHE A 63 -9.33 4.50 13.17
CA PHE A 63 -10.21 3.44 12.72
C PHE A 63 -10.01 2.21 13.58
N ASP A 64 -11.06 1.44 13.69
CA ASP A 64 -11.06 0.29 14.59
C ASP A 64 -10.44 -0.92 13.93
N PHE A 65 -9.12 -0.91 13.82
CA PHE A 65 -8.37 -2.05 13.31
C PHE A 65 -7.73 -2.79 14.48
N PRO A 66 -7.58 -4.10 14.39
CA PRO A 66 -7.03 -4.89 15.49
C PRO A 66 -5.54 -4.65 15.72
N LYS A 67 -4.85 -4.01 14.78
CA LYS A 67 -3.43 -3.74 14.92
C LYS A 67 -3.11 -2.42 14.25
N ARG A 68 -1.90 -1.92 14.49
CA ARG A 68 -1.48 -0.62 13.99
C ARG A 68 -0.84 -0.68 12.61
N HIS A 69 -0.33 -1.83 12.24
CA HIS A 69 0.28 -2.01 10.92
C HIS A 69 0.12 -3.44 10.47
N LEU A 70 0.29 -3.62 9.17
CA LEU A 70 0.27 -4.93 8.55
C LEU A 70 1.68 -5.27 8.10
N ASP A 71 2.08 -6.52 8.33
CA ASP A 71 3.35 -7.04 7.84
C ASP A 71 3.06 -8.06 6.76
N MET A 72 3.75 -7.93 5.62
CA MET A 72 3.50 -8.78 4.46
C MET A 72 4.82 -9.06 3.77
N LEU A 73 4.87 -10.20 3.08
CA LEU A 73 6.01 -10.51 2.23
C LEU A 73 5.61 -10.22 0.80
N GLY A 74 6.33 -9.33 0.14
CA GLY A 74 6.00 -8.95 -1.22
C GLY A 74 7.22 -8.98 -2.12
N GLN A 75 6.99 -9.31 -3.38
CA GLN A 75 8.05 -9.30 -4.38
C GLN A 75 7.79 -8.19 -5.38
N SER A 76 8.78 -7.34 -5.60
CA SER A 76 8.65 -6.27 -6.58
C SER A 76 8.64 -6.88 -7.98
N LYS A 77 7.64 -6.48 -8.78
CA LYS A 77 7.43 -7.06 -10.11
C LYS A 77 7.77 -6.09 -11.23
N TRP A 78 7.59 -4.81 -10.96
CA TRP A 78 7.90 -3.78 -11.95
C TRP A 78 8.13 -2.46 -11.23
N CYS A 79 8.86 -1.57 -11.90
CA CYS A 79 9.11 -0.23 -11.39
C CYS A 79 9.24 0.70 -12.58
N ALA A 80 8.55 1.83 -12.52
CA ALA A 80 8.54 2.78 -13.62
C ALA A 80 8.37 4.19 -13.08
N PRO A 81 8.88 5.20 -13.82
CA PRO A 81 8.65 6.59 -13.41
C PRO A 81 7.17 6.92 -13.40
N ASP A 82 6.79 7.75 -12.44
CA ASP A 82 5.45 8.29 -12.37
C ASP A 82 5.29 9.39 -13.43
N ILE A 83 4.08 9.89 -13.61
CA ILE A 83 3.85 11.08 -14.45
C ILE A 83 4.68 12.24 -13.93
N ASP A 84 4.75 12.39 -12.60
CA ASP A 84 5.65 13.32 -11.97
C ASP A 84 7.03 12.67 -11.90
N PRO A 85 8.03 13.17 -12.65
CA PRO A 85 9.32 12.49 -12.74
C PRO A 85 10.12 12.45 -11.43
N ARG A 86 9.65 13.12 -10.38
CA ARG A 86 10.29 13.03 -9.07
C ARG A 86 9.96 11.73 -8.36
N PHE A 87 8.98 10.98 -8.88
CA PHE A 87 8.49 9.78 -8.21
C PHE A 87 8.56 8.56 -9.10
N PHE A 88 8.53 7.40 -8.46
CA PHE A 88 8.54 6.10 -9.13
C PHE A 88 7.40 5.26 -8.58
N ASN A 89 6.75 4.52 -9.48
CA ASN A 89 5.73 3.57 -9.10
C ASN A 89 6.31 2.18 -9.12
N THR A 90 6.09 1.43 -8.06
CA THR A 90 6.58 0.06 -7.96
C THR A 90 5.43 -0.86 -7.61
N GLY A 91 5.24 -1.90 -8.43
CA GLY A 91 4.21 -2.88 -8.20
C GLY A 91 4.77 -4.10 -7.51
N PHE A 92 4.05 -4.60 -6.51
CA PHE A 92 4.43 -5.77 -5.72
C PHE A 92 3.37 -6.84 -5.81
N HIS A 93 3.81 -8.07 -5.90
CA HIS A 93 2.95 -9.23 -5.70
C HIS A 93 3.13 -9.68 -4.26
N LEU A 94 2.02 -9.88 -3.55
CA LEU A 94 2.09 -10.33 -2.17
C LEU A 94 2.24 -11.84 -2.14
N GLU A 95 3.38 -12.30 -1.61
CA GLU A 95 3.68 -13.72 -1.55
C GLU A 95 3.04 -14.38 -0.35
N HIS A 96 2.91 -13.63 0.74
CA HIS A 96 2.32 -14.17 1.95
C HIS A 96 1.64 -13.07 2.73
N VAL A 97 0.39 -13.31 3.11
CA VAL A 97 -0.39 -12.45 3.99
C VAL A 97 -1.09 -13.37 4.99
N GLU A 98 -0.99 -13.05 6.28
CA GLU A 98 -1.67 -13.83 7.30
C GLU A 98 -3.18 -13.75 7.08
N SER A 99 -3.88 -14.83 7.37
CA SER A 99 -5.31 -14.89 7.09
C SER A 99 -6.09 -13.80 7.81
N GLU A 100 -5.71 -13.45 9.04
CA GLU A 100 -6.38 -12.37 9.74
C GLU A 100 -6.15 -11.03 9.08
N ASP A 101 -5.02 -10.87 8.40
CA ASP A 101 -4.69 -9.62 7.73
C ASP A 101 -5.39 -9.47 6.39
N ILE A 102 -5.78 -10.59 5.78
CA ILE A 102 -6.55 -10.55 4.55
C ILE A 102 -7.86 -9.79 4.78
N ALA A 103 -8.52 -10.05 5.91
CA ALA A 103 -9.75 -9.35 6.24
C ALA A 103 -9.52 -7.86 6.40
N VAL A 104 -8.37 -7.47 6.97
CA VAL A 104 -8.04 -6.05 7.13
C VAL A 104 -7.82 -5.42 5.76
N ILE A 105 -7.11 -6.11 4.87
CA ILE A 105 -6.88 -5.61 3.52
C ILE A 105 -8.20 -5.42 2.79
N GLU A 106 -9.08 -6.40 2.88
CA GLU A 106 -10.38 -6.32 2.22
C GLU A 106 -11.19 -5.14 2.74
N ARG A 107 -11.12 -4.90 4.03
CA ARG A 107 -11.80 -3.77 4.64
C ARG A 107 -11.21 -2.43 4.17
N LEU A 108 -9.88 -2.38 4.06
CA LEU A 108 -9.22 -1.18 3.53
C LEU A 108 -9.64 -0.92 2.10
N VAL A 109 -9.64 -1.94 1.27
CA VAL A 109 -10.03 -1.79 -0.13
C VAL A 109 -11.48 -1.33 -0.23
N GLU A 110 -12.34 -1.84 0.62
CA GLU A 110 -13.74 -1.50 0.60
C GLU A 110 -13.98 -0.08 1.09
N ASP A 111 -13.33 0.31 2.19
CA ASP A 111 -13.58 1.60 2.84
C ASP A 111 -12.78 2.74 2.21
N TYR A 112 -11.59 2.46 1.71
CA TYR A 112 -10.73 3.50 1.14
C TYR A 112 -10.36 3.21 -0.29
N GLY A 113 -10.99 2.24 -0.89
CA GLY A 113 -10.58 1.65 -2.11
C GLY A 113 -10.36 2.60 -3.23
N LEU A 114 -9.26 2.35 -3.89
CA LEU A 114 -8.97 2.98 -5.14
C LEU A 114 -9.71 2.31 -6.25
N ARG A 115 -10.29 1.14 -5.98
CA ARG A 115 -11.09 0.45 -6.92
C ARG A 115 -12.38 1.16 -7.07
N GLU A 116 -12.81 1.39 -8.14
CA GLU A 116 -13.93 2.15 -8.28
C GLU A 116 -14.71 1.92 -8.92
#